data_5634981b61574e756e1014aa561b07dd
#
_entry.id   5634981b61574e756e1014aa561b07dd
#
_cell.length_a   1.000
_cell.length_b   1.000
_cell.length_c   1.000
_cell.angle_alpha   90.00
_cell.angle_beta   90.00
_cell.angle_gamma   90.00
#
_symmetry.space_group_name_H-M   'P 1'
#
loop_
_entity.id
_entity.type
_entity.pdbx_description
1 polymer ?
#
loop_
_entity_poly.entity_id
_entity_poly.type
_entity_poly.pdbx_seq_one_letter_code
_entity_poly.pdbx_strand_id
1 'polypeptide(L)'
;MEINFGEYKFSDNKKLILIDKVCELLGNTYWANNRKRETTAKAIENSICIGIYFNEVMVGFARIVTDYATMYWLCDVIIDENHQKNGLGKKLIEIITNMNELDGMFGILATRDAHGLYEKYGFYKVGEK
;
A
#
# COMPACT_ATOMS: atom_id res chain seq x y z
N MET A 1 -8.39 10.75 -4.20
CA MET A 1 -8.38 11.27 -2.83
C MET A 1 -7.00 11.81 -2.48
N GLU A 2 -6.95 12.73 -1.57
CA GLU A 2 -5.70 13.28 -1.07
C GLU A 2 -5.89 13.56 0.41
N ILE A 3 -5.05 12.98 1.26
CA ILE A 3 -5.18 13.08 2.71
C ILE A 3 -3.86 13.55 3.29
N ASN A 4 -3.91 14.61 4.08
CA ASN A 4 -2.75 15.13 4.79
C ASN A 4 -2.66 14.52 6.18
N PHE A 5 -1.46 14.14 6.58
CA PHE A 5 -1.18 13.57 7.89
C PHE A 5 0.15 14.15 8.38
N GLY A 6 0.05 15.23 9.17
CA GLY A 6 1.23 16.03 9.52
C GLY A 6 1.85 16.60 8.26
N GLU A 7 3.13 16.34 8.06
CA GLU A 7 3.86 16.80 6.87
C GLU A 7 3.79 15.80 5.71
N TYR A 8 3.07 14.70 5.88
CA TYR A 8 2.92 13.67 4.87
C TYR A 8 1.62 13.83 4.10
N LYS A 9 1.64 13.42 2.84
CA LYS A 9 0.45 13.42 1.99
C LYS A 9 0.25 12.01 1.42
N PHE A 10 -0.95 11.48 1.56
CA PHE A 10 -1.37 10.23 0.95
C PHE A 10 -2.24 10.55 -0.26
N SER A 11 -1.96 9.93 -1.39
CA SER A 11 -2.71 10.21 -2.61
C SER A 11 -2.84 8.97 -3.48
N ASP A 12 -4.01 8.77 -4.10
CA ASP A 12 -4.24 7.71 -5.08
C ASP A 12 -4.12 8.22 -6.52
N ASN A 13 -3.61 9.42 -6.71
CA ASN A 13 -3.40 9.98 -8.05
C ASN A 13 -2.20 9.32 -8.71
N LYS A 14 -2.45 8.45 -9.69
CA LYS A 14 -1.38 7.72 -10.40
C LYS A 14 -0.42 8.64 -11.15
N LYS A 15 -0.83 9.85 -11.48
CA LYS A 15 0.05 10.81 -12.15
C LYS A 15 1.22 11.23 -11.28
N LEU A 16 1.10 11.07 -9.96
CA LEU A 16 2.17 11.42 -9.02
C LEU A 16 3.16 10.28 -8.82
N ILE A 17 2.85 9.08 -9.31
CA ILE A 17 3.69 7.90 -9.07
C ILE A 17 4.85 7.86 -10.06
N LEU A 18 6.06 7.81 -9.51
CA LEU A 18 7.28 7.64 -10.28
C LEU A 18 7.67 6.17 -10.20
N ILE A 19 7.57 5.48 -11.33
CA ILE A 19 7.81 4.02 -11.39
C ILE A 19 9.19 3.66 -10.86
N ASP A 20 10.21 4.45 -11.20
CA ASP A 20 11.57 4.17 -10.74
C ASP A 20 11.69 4.27 -9.22
N LYS A 21 10.96 5.19 -8.60
CA LYS A 21 10.97 5.32 -7.14
C LYS A 21 10.28 4.13 -6.49
N VAL A 22 9.18 3.66 -7.07
CA VAL A 22 8.49 2.45 -6.58
C VAL A 22 9.45 1.26 -6.67
N CYS A 23 10.14 1.10 -7.78
CA CYS A 23 11.11 0.02 -7.95
C CYS A 23 12.24 0.11 -6.92
N GLU A 24 12.71 1.31 -6.63
CA GLU A 24 13.74 1.53 -5.61
C GLU A 24 13.25 1.07 -4.24
N LEU A 25 12.05 1.48 -3.85
CA LEU A 25 11.46 1.07 -2.57
C LEU A 25 11.27 -0.45 -2.50
N LEU A 26 10.72 -1.05 -3.56
CA LEU A 26 10.49 -2.50 -3.61
C LEU A 26 11.78 -3.29 -3.69
N GLY A 27 12.86 -2.69 -4.19
CA GLY A 27 14.16 -3.35 -4.27
C GLY A 27 14.72 -3.77 -2.92
N ASN A 28 14.23 -3.18 -1.84
CA ASN A 28 14.64 -3.51 -0.49
C ASN A 28 13.71 -4.52 0.20
N THR A 29 12.75 -5.09 -0.54
CA THR A 29 11.79 -6.04 0.03
C THR A 29 12.18 -7.47 -0.31
N TYR A 30 11.73 -8.43 0.50
CA TYR A 30 11.99 -9.84 0.24
C TYR A 30 11.07 -10.41 -0.84
N TRP A 31 9.89 -9.78 -1.08
CA TRP A 31 8.91 -10.32 -2.02
C TRP A 31 9.02 -9.75 -3.44
N ALA A 32 9.69 -8.62 -3.62
CA ALA A 32 9.73 -7.96 -4.93
C ALA A 32 11.13 -7.42 -5.30
N ASN A 33 12.19 -7.88 -4.63
CA ASN A 33 13.53 -7.37 -4.88
C ASN A 33 14.10 -7.73 -6.25
N ASN A 34 13.52 -8.73 -6.93
CA ASN A 34 13.95 -9.14 -8.27
C ASN A 34 12.89 -8.86 -9.34
N ARG A 35 11.86 -8.10 -9.01
CA ARG A 35 10.78 -7.82 -9.96
C ARG A 35 11.27 -6.83 -11.01
N LYS A 36 10.99 -7.15 -12.28
CA LYS A 36 11.38 -6.29 -13.40
C LYS A 36 10.57 -5.00 -13.41
N ARG A 37 11.19 -3.91 -13.88
CA ARG A 37 10.53 -2.60 -13.95
C ARG A 37 9.23 -2.64 -14.77
N GLU A 38 9.25 -3.32 -15.93
CA GLU A 38 8.05 -3.40 -16.76
C GLU A 38 6.92 -4.18 -16.08
N THR A 39 7.25 -5.14 -15.23
CA THR A 39 6.24 -5.87 -14.45
C THR A 39 5.59 -4.95 -13.43
N THR A 40 6.40 -4.17 -12.71
CA THR A 40 5.89 -3.21 -11.74
C THR A 40 5.05 -2.13 -12.43
N ALA A 41 5.50 -1.63 -13.57
CA ALA A 41 4.77 -0.61 -14.33
C ALA A 41 3.40 -1.11 -14.73
N LYS A 42 3.31 -2.34 -15.24
CA LYS A 42 2.03 -2.93 -15.64
C LYS A 42 1.13 -3.17 -14.43
N ALA A 43 1.70 -3.59 -13.33
CA ALA A 43 0.94 -3.80 -12.09
C ALA A 43 0.33 -2.48 -11.59
N ILE A 44 1.09 -1.40 -11.62
CA ILE A 44 0.60 -0.07 -11.23
C ILE A 44 -0.56 0.36 -12.13
N GLU A 45 -0.41 0.16 -13.43
CA GLU A 45 -1.45 0.52 -14.40
C GLU A 45 -2.78 -0.16 -14.10
N ASN A 46 -2.75 -1.40 -13.62
CA ASN A 46 -3.94 -2.22 -13.41
C ASN A 46 -4.39 -2.31 -11.95
N SER A 47 -3.88 -1.48 -11.09
CA SER A 47 -4.21 -1.52 -9.66
C SER A 47 -4.59 -0.14 -9.14
N ILE A 48 -5.26 -0.11 -7.98
CA ILE A 48 -5.38 1.12 -7.22
C ILE A 48 -4.05 1.28 -6.48
N CYS A 49 -3.43 2.45 -6.57
CA CYS A 49 -2.16 2.70 -5.93
C CYS A 49 -2.27 3.91 -5.01
N ILE A 50 -1.67 3.79 -3.82
CA ILE A 50 -1.57 4.91 -2.89
C ILE A 50 -0.10 5.20 -2.69
N GLY A 51 0.29 6.44 -2.97
CA GLY A 51 1.63 6.93 -2.67
C GLY A 51 1.61 7.76 -1.40
N ILE A 52 2.71 7.71 -0.67
CA ILE A 52 2.93 8.54 0.51
C ILE A 52 4.08 9.47 0.19
N TYR A 53 3.88 10.76 0.40
CA TYR A 53 4.84 11.78 -0.01
C TYR A 53 5.24 12.66 1.17
N PHE A 54 6.53 12.99 1.23
CA PHE A 54 7.09 13.94 2.19
C PHE A 54 7.87 14.98 1.39
N ASN A 55 7.44 16.24 1.45
CA ASN A 55 8.04 17.29 0.62
C ASN A 55 8.12 16.90 -0.85
N GLU A 56 7.03 16.33 -1.36
CA GLU A 56 6.89 15.92 -2.75
C GLU A 56 7.75 14.72 -3.17
N VAL A 57 8.46 14.11 -2.22
CA VAL A 57 9.23 12.90 -2.47
C VAL A 57 8.43 11.70 -1.99
N MET A 58 8.31 10.67 -2.83
CA MET A 58 7.62 9.44 -2.44
C MET A 58 8.44 8.70 -1.37
N VAL A 59 7.80 8.46 -0.23
CA VAL A 59 8.42 7.73 0.88
C VAL A 59 7.67 6.46 1.26
N GLY A 60 6.57 6.19 0.58
CA GLY A 60 5.79 4.98 0.82
C GLY A 60 4.86 4.67 -0.33
N PHE A 61 4.39 3.43 -0.37
CA PHE A 61 3.58 2.94 -1.47
C PHE A 61 2.72 1.77 -1.02
N ALA A 62 1.54 1.63 -1.60
CA ALA A 62 0.69 0.45 -1.45
C ALA A 62 -0.05 0.21 -2.76
N ARG A 63 -0.25 -1.05 -3.08
CA ARG A 63 -0.96 -1.44 -4.30
C ARG A 63 -2.13 -2.33 -3.92
N ILE A 64 -3.30 -2.06 -4.52
CA ILE A 64 -4.54 -2.78 -4.22
C ILE A 64 -5.06 -3.35 -5.54
N VAL A 65 -5.15 -4.68 -5.60
CA VAL A 65 -5.71 -5.39 -6.75
C VAL A 65 -7.16 -5.71 -6.40
N THR A 66 -8.11 -5.31 -7.24
CA THR A 66 -9.51 -5.52 -6.93
C THR A 66 -10.35 -5.68 -8.20
N ASP A 67 -11.44 -6.43 -8.09
CA ASP A 67 -12.44 -6.53 -9.15
C ASP A 67 -13.52 -5.45 -9.01
N TYR A 68 -13.39 -4.56 -8.02
CA TYR A 68 -14.36 -3.50 -7.71
C TYR A 68 -15.75 -4.01 -7.30
N ALA A 69 -15.84 -5.26 -6.91
CA ALA A 69 -17.15 -5.86 -6.59
C ALA A 69 -17.10 -6.77 -5.37
N THR A 70 -16.18 -7.72 -5.34
CA THR A 70 -16.23 -8.78 -4.34
C THR A 70 -15.08 -8.78 -3.36
N MET A 71 -13.87 -8.42 -3.82
CA MET A 71 -12.68 -8.56 -2.99
C MET A 71 -11.58 -7.59 -3.41
N TYR A 72 -10.62 -7.42 -2.53
CA TYR A 72 -9.37 -6.76 -2.89
C TYR A 72 -8.19 -7.51 -2.26
N TRP A 73 -7.04 -7.41 -2.91
CA TRP A 73 -5.77 -7.96 -2.43
C TRP A 73 -4.84 -6.77 -2.17
N LEU A 74 -4.45 -6.61 -0.91
CA LEU A 74 -3.50 -5.56 -0.52
C LEU A 74 -2.09 -6.11 -0.65
N CYS A 75 -1.27 -5.46 -1.47
CA CYS A 75 0.09 -5.92 -1.74
C CYS A 75 1.04 -4.75 -1.93
N ASP A 76 2.34 -5.07 -1.96
CA ASP A 76 3.40 -4.08 -2.16
C ASP A 76 3.32 -2.90 -1.19
N VAL A 77 3.00 -3.17 0.06
CA VAL A 77 2.97 -2.15 1.11
C VAL A 77 4.41 -1.93 1.59
N ILE A 78 4.92 -0.73 1.39
CA ILE A 78 6.30 -0.41 1.75
C ILE A 78 6.42 1.03 2.24
N ILE A 79 7.15 1.23 3.33
CA ILE A 79 7.52 2.55 3.84
C ILE A 79 9.04 2.62 3.83
N ASP A 80 9.58 3.71 3.30
CA ASP A 80 11.02 3.98 3.32
C ASP A 80 11.51 3.89 4.77
N GLU A 81 12.61 3.18 5.00
CA GLU A 81 13.12 2.95 6.34
C GLU A 81 13.41 4.23 7.12
N ASN A 82 13.76 5.31 6.43
CA ASN A 82 14.02 6.60 7.06
C ASN A 82 12.75 7.30 7.54
N HIS A 83 11.60 6.79 7.17
CA HIS A 83 10.30 7.38 7.52
C HIS A 83 9.43 6.42 8.33
N GLN A 84 9.95 5.25 8.70
CA GLN A 84 9.25 4.33 9.57
C GLN A 84 9.10 4.91 10.98
N LYS A 85 8.19 4.35 11.78
CA LYS A 85 7.93 4.78 13.15
C LYS A 85 7.26 6.16 13.26
N ASN A 86 6.67 6.63 12.17
CA ASN A 86 5.90 7.88 12.16
C ASN A 86 4.40 7.63 12.02
N GLY A 87 3.95 6.40 12.21
CA GLY A 87 2.54 6.06 12.11
C GLY A 87 2.01 5.96 10.69
N LEU A 88 2.87 5.92 9.69
CA LEU A 88 2.46 5.91 8.28
C LEU A 88 1.76 4.62 7.88
N GLY A 89 2.29 3.47 8.33
CA GLY A 89 1.67 2.18 8.04
C GLY A 89 0.27 2.08 8.63
N LYS A 90 0.12 2.52 9.86
CA LYS A 90 -1.18 2.54 10.53
C LYS A 90 -2.17 3.44 9.79
N LYS A 91 -1.74 4.65 9.43
CA LYS A 91 -2.59 5.60 8.71
C LYS A 91 -2.98 5.04 7.35
N LEU A 92 -2.05 4.40 6.65
CA LEU A 92 -2.29 3.79 5.35
C LEU A 92 -3.40 2.73 5.44
N ILE A 93 -3.32 1.84 6.42
CA ILE A 93 -4.32 0.78 6.59
C ILE A 93 -5.68 1.38 6.98
N GLU A 94 -5.68 2.40 7.82
CA GLU A 94 -6.90 3.13 8.16
C GLU A 94 -7.57 3.70 6.91
N ILE A 95 -6.78 4.33 6.04
CA ILE A 95 -7.29 4.89 4.78
C ILE A 95 -7.87 3.78 3.91
N ILE A 96 -7.13 2.70 3.71
CA ILE A 96 -7.55 1.61 2.82
C ILE A 96 -8.84 0.96 3.31
N THR A 97 -8.93 0.67 4.61
CA THR A 97 -10.12 -0.01 5.15
C THR A 97 -11.35 0.88 5.16
N ASN A 98 -11.19 2.19 4.92
CA ASN A 98 -12.28 3.14 4.83
C ASN A 98 -12.53 3.69 3.43
N MET A 99 -11.86 3.14 2.41
CA MET A 99 -12.07 3.60 1.03
C MET A 99 -13.46 3.19 0.53
N ASN A 100 -14.18 4.16 -0.04
CA ASN A 100 -15.52 3.89 -0.58
C ASN A 100 -15.50 2.83 -1.68
N GLU A 101 -14.46 2.84 -2.51
CA GLU A 101 -14.31 1.88 -3.62
C GLU A 101 -14.21 0.44 -3.14
N LEU A 102 -13.81 0.23 -1.87
CA LEU A 102 -13.59 -1.10 -1.31
C LEU A 102 -14.63 -1.47 -0.25
N ASP A 103 -15.65 -0.64 -0.08
CA ASP A 103 -16.65 -0.84 0.96
C ASP A 103 -17.40 -2.17 0.75
N GLY A 104 -17.52 -2.93 1.84
CA GLY A 104 -18.20 -4.21 1.83
C GLY A 104 -17.43 -5.36 1.18
N MET A 105 -16.22 -5.13 0.70
CA MET A 105 -15.44 -6.16 0.04
C MET A 105 -14.62 -6.99 1.02
N PHE A 106 -14.35 -8.24 0.63
CA PHE A 106 -13.46 -9.13 1.37
C PHE A 106 -12.02 -8.74 1.06
N GLY A 107 -11.26 -8.37 2.07
CA GLY A 107 -9.86 -7.95 1.90
C GLY A 107 -8.90 -9.08 2.24
N ILE A 108 -7.89 -9.28 1.41
CA ILE A 108 -6.86 -10.31 1.58
C ILE A 108 -5.49 -9.64 1.56
N LEU A 109 -4.60 -10.14 2.42
CA LEU A 109 -3.20 -9.72 2.39
C LEU A 109 -2.32 -10.85 2.92
N ALA A 110 -1.03 -10.76 2.62
CA ALA A 110 -0.05 -11.66 3.18
C ALA A 110 1.02 -10.79 3.87
N THR A 111 1.40 -11.16 5.08
CA THR A 111 2.44 -10.45 5.81
C THR A 111 3.27 -11.45 6.62
N ARG A 112 4.55 -11.15 6.80
CA ARG A 112 5.45 -11.98 7.59
C ARG A 112 5.56 -11.47 9.02
N ASP A 113 5.49 -10.16 9.22
CA ASP A 113 5.85 -9.55 10.48
C ASP A 113 4.94 -8.39 10.96
N ALA A 114 3.81 -8.18 10.30
CA ALA A 114 2.91 -7.08 10.67
C ALA A 114 1.50 -7.55 11.05
N HIS A 115 1.35 -8.78 11.52
CA HIS A 115 0.04 -9.33 11.89
C HIS A 115 -0.70 -8.47 12.92
N GLY A 116 0.02 -7.96 13.92
CA GLY A 116 -0.60 -7.15 14.96
C GLY A 116 -1.21 -5.86 14.45
N LEU A 117 -0.57 -5.23 13.45
CA LEU A 117 -1.10 -4.03 12.83
C LEU A 117 -2.41 -4.33 12.11
N TYR A 118 -2.41 -5.35 11.26
CA TYR A 118 -3.60 -5.67 10.46
C TYR A 118 -4.76 -6.18 11.30
N GLU A 119 -4.49 -6.91 12.37
CA GLU A 119 -5.53 -7.39 13.26
C GLU A 119 -6.34 -6.25 13.90
N LYS A 120 -5.70 -5.12 14.15
CA LYS A 120 -6.39 -3.93 14.69
C LYS A 120 -7.43 -3.35 13.74
N TYR A 121 -7.37 -3.70 12.47
CA TYR A 121 -8.29 -3.19 11.45
C TYR A 121 -9.22 -4.28 10.90
N GLY A 122 -9.42 -5.36 11.67
CA GLY A 122 -10.39 -6.36 11.34
C GLY A 122 -9.88 -7.54 10.52
N PHE A 123 -8.59 -7.59 10.21
CA PHE A 123 -8.01 -8.73 9.53
C PHE A 123 -7.70 -9.83 10.53
N TYR A 124 -7.82 -11.06 10.10
CA TYR A 124 -7.39 -12.19 10.90
C TYR A 124 -6.65 -13.21 10.03
N LYS A 125 -5.82 -14.01 10.67
CA LYS A 125 -5.00 -14.99 9.99
C LYS A 125 -5.87 -16.14 9.48
N VAL A 126 -5.64 -16.56 8.24
CA VAL A 126 -6.41 -17.66 7.64
C VAL A 126 -6.20 -18.93 8.48
N GLY A 127 -7.32 -19.56 8.84
CA GLY A 127 -7.30 -20.78 9.64
C GLY A 127 -7.38 -20.58 11.13
N GLU A 128 -7.29 -19.34 11.61
CA GLU A 128 -7.34 -19.04 13.05
C GLU A 128 -8.69 -18.53 13.52
N LYS A 129 -9.63 -18.44 12.68
CA LYS A 129 -10.87 -17.83 13.02
C LYS A 129 -11.65 -18.57 14.15
#